data_2d3ea4914d31ba1dea4c81542913f8de
#
_entry.id   2d3ea4914d31ba1dea4c81542913f8de
#
_cell.length_a   1.000
_cell.length_b   1.000
_cell.length_c   1.000
_cell.angle_alpha   90.00
_cell.angle_beta   90.00
_cell.angle_gamma   90.00
#
_symmetry.space_group_name_H-M   'P 1'
#
loop_
_entity.id
_entity.type
_entity.pdbx_description
1 polymer ?
#
loop_
_entity_poly.entity_id
_entity_poly.type
_entity_poly.pdbx_seq_one_letter_code
_entity_poly.pdbx_strand_id
1 'polypeptide(L)'
;MEQGPRCEWVLLEEDKIVKLGNGDGYRQYETEGIRQIDAAGATVLPGFIDNHFHLINSALMESWVNLEGADTFTEMGERLRCACAEGRKVVLAYNLSVEELKEKRFPSRIELDRICDDRPVFLLSRDVHTIVLNTFAILYYKMPFAANGVGLDDRKMPTGIFRGQAAALLETKVNEIFTPEDFDEATQAFLPALFCEGITTIAAMEGSNHLTGHGHDSECDFLVKNAARYPLSIELFYQTTDVRLVADEGLRRIGGALYIDGTFGTHSASLTTDYADMPGVRGYNFFTDGYMRSFVEECCENGLQIGFDAIGDAAIDSVLDALEYAARKRNVRPMRHRIEHAELIRIDQMEKAARLGVVLCMQPGYEARWGFPGGMYEERLGARYGETNRFREILDHGITICGGSDHSVCEISPMVAISSAVNHPVPENSITRQEALEMYTINGAYALFLEEERGSIAEGKAADLIILDRNLDEVSDSDLAEVKVDLTIKNGEIIYERTDAC
;
A
#
# COMPACT_ATOMS: atom_id res chain seq x y z
N MET A 1 6.80 16.47 18.58
CA MET A 1 7.53 15.73 19.65
C MET A 1 8.92 16.30 19.76
N GLU A 2 9.45 16.52 20.99
CA GLU A 2 10.84 16.93 21.14
C GLU A 2 11.76 15.89 20.50
N GLN A 3 12.75 16.37 19.72
CA GLN A 3 13.80 15.51 19.18
C GLN A 3 14.44 14.77 20.38
N GLY A 4 14.32 13.45 20.42
CA GLY A 4 15.09 12.65 21.37
C GLY A 4 16.59 12.92 21.17
N PRO A 5 17.40 12.79 22.22
CA PRO A 5 18.84 13.05 22.11
C PRO A 5 19.43 12.11 21.04
N ARG A 6 20.13 12.69 20.04
CA ARG A 6 20.92 11.90 19.08
C ARG A 6 21.95 11.08 19.86
N CYS A 7 22.11 9.82 19.50
CA CYS A 7 23.14 8.96 20.04
C CYS A 7 24.15 8.59 18.95
N GLU A 8 25.40 8.35 19.35
CA GLU A 8 26.49 7.98 18.44
C GLU A 8 26.71 6.47 18.40
N TRP A 9 26.12 5.73 19.35
CA TRP A 9 26.15 4.28 19.35
C TRP A 9 24.90 3.69 20.00
N VAL A 10 24.57 2.48 19.62
CA VAL A 10 23.49 1.67 20.16
C VAL A 10 24.01 0.26 20.47
N LEU A 11 23.64 -0.28 21.62
CA LEU A 11 23.91 -1.67 22.00
C LEU A 11 22.64 -2.48 21.92
N LEU A 12 22.72 -3.59 21.20
CA LEU A 12 21.64 -4.55 21.03
C LEU A 12 21.98 -5.82 21.82
N GLU A 13 20.97 -6.42 22.45
CA GLU A 13 21.08 -7.71 23.10
C GLU A 13 19.81 -8.49 22.76
N GLU A 14 19.97 -9.66 22.12
CA GLU A 14 18.87 -10.43 21.58
C GLU A 14 17.99 -9.54 20.66
N ASP A 15 16.70 -9.45 20.92
CA ASP A 15 15.73 -8.69 20.13
C ASP A 15 15.53 -7.24 20.60
N LYS A 16 16.36 -6.73 21.56
CA LYS A 16 16.14 -5.44 22.21
C LYS A 16 17.30 -4.46 22.08
N ILE A 17 16.94 -3.19 22.08
CA ILE A 17 17.86 -2.08 22.32
C ILE A 17 18.07 -1.96 23.82
N VAL A 18 19.29 -2.25 24.29
CA VAL A 18 19.57 -2.26 25.73
C VAL A 18 20.26 -1.00 26.22
N LYS A 19 21.01 -0.31 25.33
CA LYS A 19 21.72 0.90 25.70
C LYS A 19 21.97 1.84 24.53
N LEU A 20 21.93 3.13 24.82
CA LEU A 20 22.27 4.21 23.90
C LEU A 20 23.36 5.07 24.52
N GLY A 21 24.22 5.70 23.71
CA GLY A 21 25.21 6.60 24.24
C GLY A 21 25.98 7.40 23.19
N ASN A 22 26.93 8.22 23.70
CA ASN A 22 27.76 9.07 22.89
C ASN A 22 29.24 8.86 23.23
N GLY A 23 30.13 9.27 22.32
CA GLY A 23 31.58 9.15 22.47
C GLY A 23 32.04 7.74 22.68
N ASP A 24 33.12 7.57 23.43
CA ASP A 24 33.80 6.29 23.68
C ASP A 24 33.08 5.40 24.69
N GLY A 25 31.87 5.76 25.12
CA GLY A 25 31.12 4.98 26.14
C GLY A 25 30.82 3.53 25.75
N TYR A 26 30.81 3.21 24.47
CA TYR A 26 30.61 1.84 23.98
C TYR A 26 31.76 0.90 24.34
N ARG A 27 33.01 1.40 24.55
CA ARG A 27 34.21 0.59 24.81
C ARG A 27 34.09 -0.31 26.03
N GLN A 28 33.30 0.07 27.03
CA GLN A 28 33.05 -0.79 28.19
C GLN A 28 32.29 -2.08 27.85
N TYR A 29 31.65 -2.12 26.67
CA TYR A 29 30.90 -3.29 26.17
C TYR A 29 31.70 -4.10 25.14
N GLU A 30 32.94 -3.66 24.79
CA GLU A 30 33.84 -4.40 23.91
C GLU A 30 34.37 -5.65 24.63
N THR A 31 33.64 -6.73 24.52
CA THR A 31 34.01 -8.04 25.09
C THR A 31 34.09 -9.08 23.98
N GLU A 32 34.77 -10.21 24.27
CA GLU A 32 34.86 -11.31 23.32
C GLU A 32 33.44 -11.82 22.96
N GLY A 33 33.13 -11.88 21.67
CA GLY A 33 31.85 -12.35 21.15
C GLY A 33 30.85 -11.26 20.76
N ILE A 34 31.12 -9.96 21.01
CA ILE A 34 30.27 -8.87 20.51
C ILE A 34 30.69 -8.52 19.08
N ARG A 35 29.72 -8.57 18.16
CA ARG A 35 29.88 -8.05 16.80
C ARG A 35 29.76 -6.51 16.84
N GLN A 36 30.75 -5.82 16.32
CA GLN A 36 30.69 -4.37 16.09
C GLN A 36 30.37 -4.08 14.64
N ILE A 37 29.49 -3.12 14.41
CA ILE A 37 29.14 -2.58 13.09
C ILE A 37 29.47 -1.10 13.11
N ASP A 38 30.39 -0.69 12.27
CA ASP A 38 30.72 0.72 12.06
C ASP A 38 29.85 1.29 10.95
N ALA A 39 28.94 2.21 11.31
CA ALA A 39 28.10 2.91 10.35
C ALA A 39 28.88 3.98 9.54
N ALA A 40 30.20 4.15 9.77
CA ALA A 40 31.08 5.06 9.03
C ALA A 40 30.55 6.51 8.90
N GLY A 41 29.79 6.98 9.89
CA GLY A 41 29.15 8.29 9.90
C GLY A 41 27.81 8.38 9.16
N ALA A 42 27.32 7.29 8.62
CA ALA A 42 25.99 7.22 8.04
C ALA A 42 24.87 7.30 9.10
N THR A 43 23.67 7.67 8.66
CA THR A 43 22.53 7.79 9.57
C THR A 43 21.95 6.41 9.91
N VAL A 44 21.70 6.19 11.20
CA VAL A 44 20.95 5.04 11.71
C VAL A 44 19.54 5.48 12.09
N LEU A 45 18.55 4.76 11.59
CA LEU A 45 17.12 5.01 11.86
C LEU A 45 16.46 3.78 12.44
N PRO A 46 15.26 3.91 13.06
CA PRO A 46 14.40 2.76 13.29
C PRO A 46 14.06 2.09 11.95
N GLY A 47 13.85 0.80 11.95
CA GLY A 47 13.30 0.10 10.77
C GLY A 47 12.00 0.74 10.32
N PHE A 48 11.83 0.89 9.01
CA PHE A 48 10.65 1.53 8.44
C PHE A 48 9.40 0.65 8.62
N ILE A 49 8.26 1.35 8.73
CA ILE A 49 6.92 0.78 8.86
C ILE A 49 6.11 1.25 7.66
N ASP A 50 5.75 0.32 6.78
CA ASP A 50 4.81 0.60 5.68
C ASP A 50 3.38 0.32 6.16
N ASN A 51 2.58 1.37 6.27
CA ASN A 51 1.27 1.31 6.93
C ASN A 51 0.11 0.94 5.99
N HIS A 52 0.36 0.76 4.69
CA HIS A 52 -0.65 0.32 3.74
C HIS A 52 0.00 -0.53 2.66
N PHE A 53 -0.16 -1.84 2.79
CA PHE A 53 0.56 -2.81 1.96
C PHE A 53 -0.31 -4.03 1.64
N HIS A 54 -0.29 -4.49 0.39
CA HIS A 54 -0.96 -5.70 -0.07
C HIS A 54 0.09 -6.81 -0.23
N LEU A 55 0.44 -7.50 0.86
CA LEU A 55 1.59 -8.42 0.90
C LEU A 55 1.44 -9.60 -0.05
N ILE A 56 0.34 -10.34 0.06
CA ILE A 56 0.16 -11.56 -0.73
C ILE A 56 -0.02 -11.22 -2.20
N ASN A 57 -0.83 -10.21 -2.49
CA ASN A 57 -1.02 -9.77 -3.89
C ASN A 57 0.30 -9.29 -4.51
N SER A 58 1.07 -8.46 -3.79
CA SER A 58 2.39 -7.98 -4.23
C SER A 58 3.37 -9.12 -4.49
N ALA A 59 3.44 -10.06 -3.55
CA ALA A 59 4.33 -11.23 -3.64
C ALA A 59 3.95 -12.13 -4.84
N LEU A 60 2.67 -12.36 -5.05
CA LEU A 60 2.21 -13.14 -6.20
C LEU A 60 2.50 -12.42 -7.51
N MET A 61 2.26 -11.10 -7.58
CA MET A 61 2.48 -10.29 -8.79
C MET A 61 3.95 -10.26 -9.20
N GLU A 62 4.90 -10.31 -8.26
CA GLU A 62 6.33 -10.40 -8.60
C GLU A 62 6.66 -11.65 -9.43
N SER A 63 5.89 -12.73 -9.24
CA SER A 63 6.01 -13.94 -10.05
C SER A 63 5.37 -13.81 -11.45
N TRP A 64 4.60 -12.76 -11.72
CA TRP A 64 3.93 -12.55 -12.99
C TRP A 64 4.87 -11.95 -14.02
N VAL A 65 4.47 -12.02 -15.29
CA VAL A 65 5.22 -11.40 -16.39
C VAL A 65 5.06 -9.88 -16.33
N ASN A 66 6.10 -9.16 -15.97
CA ASN A 66 6.08 -7.70 -16.02
C ASN A 66 6.13 -7.23 -17.48
N LEU A 67 5.12 -6.49 -17.91
CA LEU A 67 4.99 -5.92 -19.26
C LEU A 67 5.42 -4.45 -19.33
N GLU A 68 5.94 -3.89 -18.24
CA GLU A 68 6.43 -2.50 -18.22
C GLU A 68 7.49 -2.28 -19.32
N GLY A 69 7.35 -1.17 -20.06
CA GLY A 69 8.23 -0.81 -21.18
C GLY A 69 8.05 -1.68 -22.43
N ALA A 70 7.10 -2.61 -22.48
CA ALA A 70 6.71 -3.28 -23.73
C ALA A 70 5.91 -2.29 -24.60
N ASP A 71 6.49 -1.80 -25.68
CA ASP A 71 5.90 -0.76 -26.53
C ASP A 71 5.13 -1.32 -27.74
N THR A 72 5.14 -2.64 -27.94
CA THR A 72 4.47 -3.35 -29.05
C THR A 72 3.85 -4.68 -28.61
N PHE A 73 2.83 -5.16 -29.35
CA PHE A 73 2.33 -6.51 -29.18
C PHE A 73 3.37 -7.60 -29.47
N THR A 74 4.37 -7.29 -30.24
CA THR A 74 5.49 -8.22 -30.53
C THR A 74 6.32 -8.45 -29.27
N GLU A 75 6.80 -7.40 -28.62
CA GLU A 75 7.59 -7.49 -27.37
C GLU A 75 6.80 -8.10 -26.24
N MET A 76 5.55 -7.64 -26.05
CA MET A 76 4.61 -8.28 -25.10
C MET A 76 4.52 -9.79 -25.36
N GLY A 77 4.33 -10.16 -26.63
CA GLY A 77 4.20 -11.57 -27.03
C GLY A 77 5.46 -12.40 -26.82
N GLU A 78 6.63 -11.80 -26.92
CA GLU A 78 7.92 -12.47 -26.63
C GLU A 78 8.03 -12.79 -25.13
N ARG A 79 7.73 -11.82 -24.25
CA ARG A 79 7.74 -12.03 -22.80
C ARG A 79 6.73 -13.11 -22.37
N LEU A 80 5.51 -13.08 -22.91
CA LEU A 80 4.49 -14.09 -22.61
C LEU A 80 4.90 -15.50 -23.11
N ARG A 81 5.52 -15.63 -24.29
CA ARG A 81 6.01 -16.93 -24.78
C ARG A 81 7.09 -17.52 -23.89
N CYS A 82 7.98 -16.70 -23.33
CA CYS A 82 8.94 -17.18 -22.35
C CYS A 82 8.26 -17.83 -21.15
N ALA A 83 7.25 -17.17 -20.55
CA ALA A 83 6.48 -17.73 -19.46
C ALA A 83 5.71 -19.01 -19.83
N CYS A 84 5.17 -19.08 -21.07
CA CYS A 84 4.55 -20.31 -21.57
C CYS A 84 5.55 -21.47 -21.67
N ALA A 85 6.80 -21.19 -22.11
CA ALA A 85 7.87 -22.19 -22.24
C ALA A 85 8.36 -22.72 -20.87
N GLU A 86 8.23 -21.96 -19.80
CA GLU A 86 8.51 -22.37 -18.42
C GLU A 86 7.52 -23.41 -17.86
N GLY A 87 6.46 -23.70 -18.60
CA GLY A 87 5.48 -24.72 -18.21
C GLY A 87 4.46 -24.27 -17.16
N ARG A 88 4.32 -22.96 -16.92
CA ARG A 88 3.34 -22.42 -15.98
C ARG A 88 1.91 -22.87 -16.33
N LYS A 89 1.13 -23.25 -15.34
CA LYS A 89 -0.27 -23.68 -15.53
C LYS A 89 -1.16 -22.54 -16.06
N VAL A 90 -0.89 -21.32 -15.61
CA VAL A 90 -1.54 -20.09 -16.03
C VAL A 90 -0.45 -19.06 -16.30
N VAL A 91 -0.57 -18.26 -17.35
CA VAL A 91 0.32 -17.16 -17.65
C VAL A 91 -0.35 -15.88 -17.17
N LEU A 92 0.17 -15.34 -16.09
CA LEU A 92 -0.28 -14.09 -15.50
C LEU A 92 0.70 -12.99 -15.88
N ALA A 93 0.20 -11.82 -16.25
CA ALA A 93 1.02 -10.67 -16.60
C ALA A 93 0.37 -9.37 -16.12
N TYR A 94 1.19 -8.36 -15.86
CA TYR A 94 0.74 -7.07 -15.32
C TYR A 94 1.50 -5.90 -15.98
N ASN A 95 1.16 -4.67 -15.62
CA ASN A 95 1.73 -3.43 -16.15
C ASN A 95 1.49 -3.21 -17.67
N LEU A 96 0.42 -3.77 -18.23
CA LEU A 96 0.07 -3.47 -19.61
C LEU A 96 -0.50 -2.03 -19.73
N SER A 97 0.21 -1.14 -20.43
CA SER A 97 -0.23 0.25 -20.67
C SER A 97 -0.56 0.47 -22.15
N VAL A 98 -1.81 0.83 -22.41
CA VAL A 98 -2.27 1.17 -23.79
C VAL A 98 -1.62 2.45 -24.30
N GLU A 99 -1.34 3.37 -23.40
CA GLU A 99 -0.70 4.66 -23.71
C GLU A 99 0.72 4.50 -24.22
N GLU A 100 1.43 3.46 -23.76
CA GLU A 100 2.80 3.15 -24.18
C GLU A 100 2.85 2.30 -25.45
N LEU A 101 1.82 1.47 -25.69
CA LEU A 101 1.74 0.63 -26.87
C LEU A 101 1.64 1.46 -28.18
N LYS A 102 2.39 1.09 -29.19
CA LYS A 102 2.30 1.67 -30.56
C LYS A 102 0.93 1.42 -31.19
N GLU A 103 0.33 0.29 -30.88
CA GLU A 103 -1.01 -0.08 -31.34
C GLU A 103 -2.14 0.76 -30.73
N LYS A 104 -1.88 1.48 -29.62
CA LYS A 104 -2.83 2.36 -28.91
C LYS A 104 -4.16 1.67 -28.55
N ARG A 105 -4.12 0.37 -28.31
CA ARG A 105 -5.27 -0.46 -27.90
C ARG A 105 -4.82 -1.67 -27.12
N PHE A 106 -5.72 -2.28 -26.38
CA PHE A 106 -5.49 -3.60 -25.81
C PHE A 106 -5.43 -4.69 -26.89
N PRO A 107 -4.65 -5.78 -26.69
CA PRO A 107 -4.70 -6.94 -27.55
C PRO A 107 -6.08 -7.62 -27.45
N SER A 108 -6.52 -8.24 -28.54
CA SER A 108 -7.71 -9.10 -28.54
C SER A 108 -7.37 -10.52 -28.07
N ARG A 109 -8.39 -11.28 -27.65
CA ARG A 109 -8.22 -12.71 -27.33
C ARG A 109 -7.55 -13.51 -28.44
N ILE A 110 -7.86 -13.17 -29.71
CA ILE A 110 -7.28 -13.89 -30.88
C ILE A 110 -5.79 -13.59 -31.05
N GLU A 111 -5.35 -12.37 -30.69
CA GLU A 111 -3.93 -12.02 -30.69
C GLU A 111 -3.20 -12.78 -29.58
N LEU A 112 -3.82 -12.92 -28.40
CA LEU A 112 -3.28 -13.72 -27.30
C LEU A 112 -3.29 -15.22 -27.62
N ASP A 113 -4.32 -15.75 -28.29
CA ASP A 113 -4.37 -17.15 -28.74
C ASP A 113 -3.21 -17.51 -29.69
N ARG A 114 -2.71 -16.54 -30.49
CA ARG A 114 -1.51 -16.75 -31.33
C ARG A 114 -0.21 -16.81 -30.54
N ILE A 115 -0.21 -16.33 -29.30
CA ILE A 115 0.94 -16.35 -28.41
C ILE A 115 0.90 -17.64 -27.58
N CYS A 116 -0.26 -17.96 -27.00
CA CYS A 116 -0.50 -19.11 -26.14
C CYS A 116 -1.96 -19.53 -26.23
N ASP A 117 -2.23 -20.74 -26.75
CA ASP A 117 -3.57 -21.26 -26.97
C ASP A 117 -3.89 -22.54 -26.16
N ASP A 118 -2.91 -23.06 -25.44
CA ASP A 118 -3.00 -24.33 -24.69
C ASP A 118 -3.25 -24.15 -23.16
N ARG A 119 -3.26 -22.92 -22.68
CA ARG A 119 -3.48 -22.58 -21.26
C ARG A 119 -4.05 -21.18 -21.07
N PRO A 120 -4.56 -20.85 -19.87
CA PRO A 120 -5.06 -19.52 -19.59
C PRO A 120 -3.95 -18.45 -19.67
N VAL A 121 -4.23 -17.34 -20.35
CA VAL A 121 -3.43 -16.10 -20.32
C VAL A 121 -4.30 -15.01 -19.75
N PHE A 122 -3.79 -14.32 -18.74
CA PHE A 122 -4.42 -13.23 -18.03
C PHE A 122 -3.47 -12.03 -17.99
N LEU A 123 -3.88 -10.92 -18.57
CA LEU A 123 -3.14 -9.68 -18.57
C LEU A 123 -3.88 -8.63 -17.76
N LEU A 124 -3.22 -8.05 -16.77
CA LEU A 124 -3.73 -6.94 -15.98
C LEU A 124 -3.16 -5.62 -16.53
N SER A 125 -4.02 -4.64 -16.76
CA SER A 125 -3.57 -3.29 -17.12
C SER A 125 -2.86 -2.62 -15.95
N ARG A 126 -2.03 -1.62 -16.25
CA ARG A 126 -1.27 -0.86 -15.22
C ARG A 126 -2.20 -0.16 -14.23
N ASP A 127 -3.38 0.27 -14.65
CA ASP A 127 -4.39 0.90 -13.81
C ASP A 127 -5.22 -0.10 -13.00
N VAL A 128 -4.92 -1.40 -13.10
CA VAL A 128 -5.59 -2.55 -12.49
C VAL A 128 -7.10 -2.66 -12.75
N HIS A 129 -7.64 -1.87 -13.70
CA HIS A 129 -9.09 -1.85 -13.97
C HIS A 129 -9.50 -2.54 -15.27
N THR A 130 -8.54 -2.99 -16.07
CA THR A 130 -8.81 -3.73 -17.31
C THR A 130 -8.04 -5.04 -17.34
N ILE A 131 -8.77 -6.11 -17.61
CA ILE A 131 -8.19 -7.45 -17.75
C ILE A 131 -8.37 -7.90 -19.20
N VAL A 132 -7.32 -8.52 -19.77
CA VAL A 132 -7.39 -9.10 -21.09
C VAL A 132 -7.09 -10.60 -21.02
N LEU A 133 -7.98 -11.41 -21.57
CA LEU A 133 -7.91 -12.86 -21.56
C LEU A 133 -7.78 -13.43 -22.98
N ASN A 134 -7.04 -14.55 -23.12
CA ASN A 134 -7.13 -15.39 -24.31
C ASN A 134 -8.43 -16.23 -24.30
N THR A 135 -8.71 -16.94 -25.39
CA THR A 135 -9.91 -17.77 -25.49
C THR A 135 -9.92 -18.90 -24.46
N PHE A 136 -8.74 -19.49 -24.18
CA PHE A 136 -8.62 -20.54 -23.18
C PHE A 136 -9.03 -20.04 -21.78
N ALA A 137 -8.55 -18.86 -21.37
CA ALA A 137 -8.87 -18.26 -20.07
C ALA A 137 -10.37 -17.93 -19.93
N ILE A 138 -11.01 -17.40 -20.98
CA ILE A 138 -12.45 -17.13 -20.99
C ILE A 138 -13.26 -18.40 -20.70
N LEU A 139 -12.87 -19.52 -21.28
CA LEU A 139 -13.50 -20.81 -21.07
C LEU A 139 -13.16 -21.40 -19.70
N TYR A 140 -11.90 -21.29 -19.28
CA TYR A 140 -11.41 -21.80 -18.02
C TYR A 140 -12.11 -21.12 -16.82
N TYR A 141 -12.18 -19.81 -16.81
CA TYR A 141 -12.85 -19.03 -15.76
C TYR A 141 -14.37 -18.97 -15.91
N LYS A 142 -14.94 -19.55 -16.98
CA LYS A 142 -16.39 -19.60 -17.24
C LYS A 142 -17.06 -18.22 -17.18
N MET A 143 -16.42 -17.21 -17.78
CA MET A 143 -16.91 -15.84 -17.73
C MET A 143 -18.31 -15.70 -18.34
N PRO A 144 -19.26 -15.08 -17.62
CA PRO A 144 -20.57 -14.79 -18.16
C PRO A 144 -20.48 -13.64 -19.18
N PHE A 145 -20.85 -13.90 -20.45
CA PHE A 145 -20.78 -12.88 -21.51
C PHE A 145 -21.77 -11.73 -21.33
N ALA A 146 -22.76 -11.90 -20.47
CA ALA A 146 -23.75 -10.87 -20.16
C ALA A 146 -23.36 -9.96 -18.99
N ALA A 147 -22.20 -10.20 -18.36
CA ALA A 147 -21.73 -9.33 -17.27
C ALA A 147 -21.42 -7.92 -17.79
N ASN A 148 -21.72 -6.91 -16.96
CA ASN A 148 -21.39 -5.53 -17.30
C ASN A 148 -19.86 -5.35 -17.35
N GLY A 149 -19.36 -4.72 -18.42
CA GLY A 149 -17.93 -4.51 -18.64
C GLY A 149 -17.25 -5.55 -19.55
N VAL A 150 -17.99 -6.56 -20.07
CA VAL A 150 -17.46 -7.47 -21.09
C VAL A 150 -17.43 -6.78 -22.45
N GLY A 151 -16.22 -6.63 -23.03
CA GLY A 151 -16.04 -6.14 -24.39
C GLY A 151 -16.56 -7.15 -25.42
N LEU A 152 -17.50 -6.74 -26.26
CA LEU A 152 -18.09 -7.58 -27.31
C LEU A 152 -17.75 -7.04 -28.70
N ASP A 153 -17.51 -7.94 -29.66
CA ASP A 153 -17.39 -7.61 -31.09
C ASP A 153 -18.77 -7.44 -31.77
N ASP A 154 -18.76 -7.11 -33.04
CA ASP A 154 -19.99 -6.94 -33.85
C ASP A 154 -20.88 -8.20 -33.93
N ARG A 155 -20.29 -9.37 -33.67
CA ARG A 155 -20.98 -10.66 -33.61
C ARG A 155 -21.45 -11.04 -32.22
N LYS A 156 -21.34 -10.10 -31.25
CA LYS A 156 -21.65 -10.32 -29.83
C LYS A 156 -20.77 -11.40 -29.16
N MET A 157 -19.57 -11.61 -29.68
CA MET A 157 -18.58 -12.49 -29.07
C MET A 157 -17.60 -11.69 -28.23
N PRO A 158 -17.10 -12.21 -27.08
CA PRO A 158 -16.13 -11.53 -26.25
C PRO A 158 -14.86 -11.20 -27.03
N THR A 159 -14.41 -9.95 -26.92
CA THR A 159 -13.14 -9.50 -27.51
C THR A 159 -11.92 -10.01 -26.75
N GLY A 160 -12.11 -10.43 -25.51
CA GLY A 160 -11.07 -10.74 -24.52
C GLY A 160 -10.85 -9.62 -23.50
N ILE A 161 -11.46 -8.46 -23.69
CA ILE A 161 -11.28 -7.28 -22.82
C ILE A 161 -12.43 -7.21 -21.82
N PHE A 162 -12.09 -7.12 -20.54
CA PHE A 162 -13.02 -7.06 -19.40
C PHE A 162 -12.70 -5.82 -18.56
N ARG A 163 -13.73 -5.09 -18.12
CA ARG A 163 -13.60 -3.85 -17.34
C ARG A 163 -14.61 -3.81 -16.20
N GLY A 164 -14.38 -2.97 -15.20
CA GLY A 164 -15.32 -2.74 -14.11
C GLY A 164 -15.77 -4.04 -13.44
N GLN A 165 -17.07 -4.27 -13.32
CA GLN A 165 -17.63 -5.44 -12.65
C GLN A 165 -17.12 -6.78 -13.24
N ALA A 166 -16.91 -6.86 -14.55
CA ALA A 166 -16.40 -8.08 -15.18
C ALA A 166 -14.92 -8.30 -14.84
N ALA A 167 -14.12 -7.25 -14.72
CA ALA A 167 -12.72 -7.34 -14.27
C ALA A 167 -12.64 -7.79 -12.81
N ALA A 168 -13.41 -7.18 -11.92
CA ALA A 168 -13.47 -7.54 -10.51
C ALA A 168 -13.84 -9.01 -10.28
N LEU A 169 -14.82 -9.54 -11.03
CA LEU A 169 -15.16 -10.96 -10.99
C LEU A 169 -14.00 -11.87 -11.44
N LEU A 170 -13.15 -11.40 -12.35
CA LEU A 170 -11.99 -12.17 -12.83
C LEU A 170 -10.86 -12.17 -11.82
N GLU A 171 -10.58 -11.05 -11.16
CA GLU A 171 -9.56 -10.96 -10.11
C GLU A 171 -9.84 -11.94 -8.98
N THR A 172 -11.07 -11.97 -8.49
CA THR A 172 -11.49 -12.98 -7.49
C THR A 172 -11.20 -14.41 -7.97
N LYS A 173 -11.51 -14.72 -9.24
CA LYS A 173 -11.29 -16.06 -9.80
C LYS A 173 -9.83 -16.40 -10.03
N VAL A 174 -9.00 -15.42 -10.35
CA VAL A 174 -7.53 -15.64 -10.48
C VAL A 174 -6.95 -16.05 -9.15
N ASN A 175 -7.34 -15.40 -8.08
CA ASN A 175 -6.83 -15.71 -6.74
C ASN A 175 -7.27 -17.09 -6.23
N GLU A 176 -8.42 -17.64 -6.72
CA GLU A 176 -8.87 -19.03 -6.42
C GLU A 176 -7.89 -20.13 -6.89
N ILE A 177 -6.95 -19.82 -7.79
CA ILE A 177 -5.99 -20.82 -8.30
C ILE A 177 -4.78 -21.01 -7.37
N PHE A 178 -4.50 -20.04 -6.49
CA PHE A 178 -3.36 -20.09 -5.60
C PHE A 178 -3.68 -20.91 -4.35
N THR A 179 -2.69 -21.67 -3.92
CA THR A 179 -2.74 -22.48 -2.71
C THR A 179 -1.98 -21.79 -1.56
N PRO A 180 -2.18 -22.20 -0.31
CA PRO A 180 -1.36 -21.70 0.80
C PRO A 180 0.15 -21.88 0.59
N GLU A 181 0.55 -22.92 -0.11
CA GLU A 181 1.95 -23.18 -0.48
C GLU A 181 2.45 -22.13 -1.48
N ASP A 182 1.64 -21.76 -2.48
CA ASP A 182 1.97 -20.69 -3.43
C ASP A 182 2.13 -19.35 -2.71
N PHE A 183 1.29 -19.05 -1.72
CA PHE A 183 1.40 -17.85 -0.89
C PHE A 183 2.68 -17.83 -0.08
N ASP A 184 3.06 -18.97 0.54
CA ASP A 184 4.29 -19.07 1.33
C ASP A 184 5.53 -18.87 0.45
N GLU A 185 5.60 -19.58 -0.67
CA GLU A 185 6.72 -19.49 -1.63
C GLU A 185 6.87 -18.07 -2.19
N ALA A 186 5.77 -17.45 -2.62
CA ALA A 186 5.77 -16.10 -3.14
C ALA A 186 6.20 -15.09 -2.06
N THR A 187 5.63 -15.18 -0.85
CA THR A 187 5.98 -14.30 0.26
C THR A 187 7.47 -14.40 0.60
N GLN A 188 8.00 -15.61 0.78
CA GLN A 188 9.42 -15.80 1.08
C GLN A 188 10.35 -15.22 0.00
N ALA A 189 9.99 -15.39 -1.28
CA ALA A 189 10.74 -14.82 -2.39
C ALA A 189 10.70 -13.29 -2.43
N PHE A 190 9.62 -12.69 -1.94
CA PHE A 190 9.39 -11.25 -1.96
C PHE A 190 10.02 -10.49 -0.79
N LEU A 191 10.18 -11.13 0.39
CA LEU A 191 10.74 -10.48 1.59
C LEU A 191 12.05 -9.70 1.34
N PRO A 192 13.03 -10.20 0.55
CA PRO A 192 14.25 -9.42 0.27
C PRO A 192 13.98 -8.04 -0.34
N ALA A 193 12.91 -7.86 -1.14
CA ALA A 193 12.53 -6.58 -1.70
C ALA A 193 12.08 -5.58 -0.62
N LEU A 194 11.44 -6.05 0.45
CA LEU A 194 11.08 -5.21 1.60
C LEU A 194 12.32 -4.85 2.42
N PHE A 195 13.19 -5.83 2.64
CA PHE A 195 14.35 -5.65 3.52
C PHE A 195 15.42 -4.74 2.91
N CYS A 196 15.61 -4.75 1.58
CA CYS A 196 16.55 -3.83 0.93
C CYS A 196 16.08 -2.36 0.98
N GLU A 197 14.79 -2.12 1.21
CA GLU A 197 14.22 -0.79 1.45
C GLU A 197 14.07 -0.45 2.93
N GLY A 198 14.61 -1.30 3.84
CA GLY A 198 14.62 -1.07 5.28
C GLY A 198 13.28 -1.30 5.98
N ILE A 199 12.32 -1.92 5.32
CA ILE A 199 11.00 -2.20 5.91
C ILE A 199 11.09 -3.41 6.84
N THR A 200 10.75 -3.19 8.11
CA THR A 200 10.76 -4.21 9.17
C THR A 200 9.36 -4.54 9.69
N THR A 201 8.38 -3.70 9.34
CA THR A 201 6.98 -3.85 9.75
C THR A 201 6.06 -3.38 8.62
N ILE A 202 4.98 -4.09 8.39
CA ILE A 202 3.93 -3.69 7.44
C ILE A 202 2.55 -3.77 8.11
N ALA A 203 1.63 -2.92 7.68
CA ALA A 203 0.20 -3.12 7.86
C ALA A 203 -0.34 -3.79 6.60
N ALA A 204 -0.64 -5.08 6.69
CA ALA A 204 -1.10 -5.88 5.56
C ALA A 204 -2.63 -5.77 5.40
N MET A 205 -3.08 -5.30 4.23
CA MET A 205 -4.48 -5.17 3.85
C MET A 205 -4.87 -6.40 3.02
N GLU A 206 -5.39 -7.43 3.69
CA GLU A 206 -5.64 -8.72 3.04
C GLU A 206 -7.07 -9.20 3.24
N GLY A 207 -7.55 -10.00 2.31
CA GLY A 207 -8.91 -10.52 2.31
C GLY A 207 -9.73 -10.00 1.14
N SER A 208 -11.00 -10.41 1.06
CA SER A 208 -11.87 -10.06 -0.05
C SER A 208 -12.74 -8.85 0.26
N ASN A 209 -12.63 -7.82 -0.52
CA ASN A 209 -13.70 -6.85 -0.64
C ASN A 209 -14.78 -7.41 -1.58
N HIS A 210 -15.76 -8.10 -1.03
CA HIS A 210 -16.85 -8.75 -1.80
C HIS A 210 -17.65 -7.78 -2.70
N LEU A 211 -17.54 -6.45 -2.49
CA LEU A 211 -18.21 -5.46 -3.33
C LEU A 211 -17.40 -5.10 -4.57
N THR A 212 -16.10 -5.05 -4.45
CA THR A 212 -15.19 -4.66 -5.55
C THR A 212 -14.51 -5.85 -6.21
N GLY A 213 -14.49 -7.02 -5.55
CA GLY A 213 -13.87 -8.23 -6.06
C GLY A 213 -12.34 -8.28 -5.93
N HIS A 214 -11.73 -7.32 -5.23
CA HIS A 214 -10.30 -7.36 -4.97
C HIS A 214 -9.97 -8.28 -3.79
N GLY A 215 -8.86 -9.04 -3.90
CA GLY A 215 -8.39 -9.97 -2.89
C GLY A 215 -9.22 -11.25 -2.75
N HIS A 216 -8.80 -12.12 -1.85
CA HIS A 216 -9.50 -13.35 -1.49
C HIS A 216 -9.32 -13.66 0.00
N ASP A 217 -10.36 -14.17 0.67
CA ASP A 217 -10.30 -14.48 2.11
C ASP A 217 -9.18 -15.48 2.47
N SER A 218 -8.78 -16.36 1.53
CA SER A 218 -7.68 -17.30 1.73
C SER A 218 -6.32 -16.62 1.99
N GLU A 219 -6.11 -15.42 1.50
CA GLU A 219 -4.90 -14.61 1.76
C GLU A 219 -4.83 -14.23 3.24
N CYS A 220 -5.94 -13.72 3.77
CA CYS A 220 -6.06 -13.40 5.18
C CYS A 220 -5.96 -14.64 6.07
N ASP A 221 -6.68 -15.70 5.74
CA ASP A 221 -6.63 -16.99 6.47
C ASP A 221 -5.21 -17.56 6.50
N PHE A 222 -4.46 -17.39 5.42
CA PHE A 222 -3.06 -17.80 5.35
C PHE A 222 -2.19 -16.96 6.31
N LEU A 223 -2.31 -15.64 6.30
CA LEU A 223 -1.51 -14.76 7.17
C LEU A 223 -1.87 -14.92 8.64
N VAL A 224 -3.14 -15.09 9.00
CA VAL A 224 -3.56 -15.38 10.38
C VAL A 224 -2.77 -16.57 10.96
N LYS A 225 -2.50 -17.58 10.14
CA LYS A 225 -1.80 -18.82 10.56
C LYS A 225 -0.27 -18.73 10.45
N ASN A 226 0.25 -17.91 9.54
CA ASN A 226 1.65 -18.01 9.12
C ASN A 226 2.46 -16.73 9.32
N ALA A 227 1.86 -15.56 9.57
CA ALA A 227 2.56 -14.27 9.65
C ALA A 227 3.75 -14.30 10.64
N ALA A 228 3.61 -14.98 11.79
CA ALA A 228 4.66 -15.09 12.80
C ALA A 228 5.90 -15.89 12.37
N ARG A 229 5.85 -16.58 11.22
CA ARG A 229 6.99 -17.36 10.69
C ARG A 229 8.00 -16.50 9.93
N TYR A 230 7.61 -15.31 9.52
CA TYR A 230 8.46 -14.44 8.72
C TYR A 230 9.28 -13.49 9.59
N PRO A 231 10.51 -13.14 9.19
CA PRO A 231 11.31 -12.12 9.85
C PRO A 231 10.83 -10.70 9.47
N LEU A 232 9.51 -10.50 9.56
CA LEU A 232 8.80 -9.26 9.26
C LEU A 232 7.64 -9.14 10.26
N SER A 233 7.43 -7.99 10.85
CA SER A 233 6.21 -7.77 11.63
C SER A 233 5.05 -7.47 10.69
N ILE A 234 4.01 -8.30 10.71
CA ILE A 234 2.84 -8.17 9.86
C ILE A 234 1.62 -7.86 10.74
N GLU A 235 1.10 -6.66 10.61
CA GLU A 235 -0.06 -6.17 11.33
C GLU A 235 -1.28 -6.23 10.40
N LEU A 236 -2.07 -7.28 10.55
CA LEU A 236 -3.15 -7.60 9.61
C LEU A 236 -4.38 -6.72 9.81
N PHE A 237 -4.86 -6.12 8.73
CA PHE A 237 -6.22 -5.62 8.55
C PHE A 237 -7.00 -6.62 7.70
N TYR A 238 -8.05 -7.21 8.26
CA TYR A 238 -8.90 -8.11 7.48
C TYR A 238 -9.85 -7.29 6.61
N GLN A 239 -9.65 -7.29 5.33
CA GLN A 239 -10.45 -6.57 4.34
C GLN A 239 -11.81 -7.23 4.15
N THR A 240 -12.67 -7.05 5.12
CA THR A 240 -14.04 -7.60 5.15
C THR A 240 -15.00 -6.64 5.85
N THR A 241 -16.29 -6.86 5.67
CA THR A 241 -17.36 -6.21 6.46
C THR A 241 -18.00 -7.14 7.49
N ASP A 242 -17.55 -8.40 7.59
CA ASP A 242 -18.02 -9.34 8.60
C ASP A 242 -17.29 -9.13 9.93
N VAL A 243 -17.87 -8.28 10.78
CA VAL A 243 -17.33 -7.92 12.10
C VAL A 243 -17.18 -9.14 13.00
N ARG A 244 -18.11 -10.10 12.89
CA ARG A 244 -18.08 -11.30 13.74
C ARG A 244 -16.95 -12.22 13.37
N LEU A 245 -16.72 -12.41 12.09
CA LEU A 245 -15.57 -13.20 11.59
C LEU A 245 -14.26 -12.66 12.19
N VAL A 246 -14.04 -11.35 12.10
CA VAL A 246 -12.81 -10.71 12.61
C VAL A 246 -12.68 -10.85 14.14
N ALA A 247 -13.78 -10.69 14.85
CA ALA A 247 -13.81 -10.81 16.32
C ALA A 247 -13.61 -12.26 16.78
N ASP A 248 -14.22 -13.23 16.11
CA ASP A 248 -14.12 -14.67 16.43
C ASP A 248 -12.70 -15.21 16.16
N GLU A 249 -11.99 -14.70 15.16
CA GLU A 249 -10.57 -14.97 14.88
C GLU A 249 -9.62 -14.27 15.87
N GLY A 250 -10.13 -13.45 16.76
CA GLY A 250 -9.34 -12.70 17.75
C GLY A 250 -8.48 -11.60 17.15
N LEU A 251 -8.79 -11.14 15.95
CA LEU A 251 -8.10 -10.05 15.27
C LEU A 251 -8.53 -8.71 15.86
N ARG A 252 -7.70 -7.70 15.68
CA ARG A 252 -7.90 -6.35 16.24
C ARG A 252 -8.31 -5.31 15.20
N ARG A 253 -8.16 -5.62 13.90
CA ARG A 253 -8.29 -4.66 12.81
C ARG A 253 -9.17 -5.22 11.70
N ILE A 254 -10.02 -4.36 11.16
CA ILE A 254 -10.97 -4.67 10.09
C ILE A 254 -10.90 -3.60 9.00
N GLY A 255 -11.13 -3.97 7.77
CA GLY A 255 -11.06 -3.06 6.62
C GLY A 255 -9.62 -2.88 6.14
N GLY A 256 -9.09 -1.68 6.20
CA GLY A 256 -7.86 -1.29 5.52
C GLY A 256 -8.22 -0.81 4.12
N ALA A 257 -8.13 -1.64 3.12
CA ALA A 257 -8.62 -1.34 1.76
C ALA A 257 -10.14 -1.59 1.63
N LEU A 258 -10.93 -1.17 2.61
CA LEU A 258 -12.39 -1.17 2.53
C LEU A 258 -12.84 0.05 1.73
N TYR A 259 -13.00 -0.12 0.42
CA TYR A 259 -13.33 0.96 -0.51
C TYR A 259 -14.66 1.63 -0.17
N ILE A 260 -14.61 2.86 0.31
CA ILE A 260 -15.79 3.70 0.48
C ILE A 260 -16.18 4.32 -0.85
N ASP A 261 -15.17 4.70 -1.65
CA ASP A 261 -15.31 5.16 -3.03
C ASP A 261 -14.24 4.50 -3.93
N GLY A 262 -14.00 5.02 -5.11
CA GLY A 262 -12.94 4.59 -6.00
C GLY A 262 -11.85 5.65 -6.16
N THR A 263 -11.23 5.74 -7.35
CA THR A 263 -10.05 6.58 -7.62
C THR A 263 -10.35 7.77 -8.52
N PHE A 264 -9.50 8.80 -8.48
CA PHE A 264 -9.59 9.93 -9.42
C PHE A 264 -9.36 9.48 -10.87
N GLY A 265 -8.41 8.56 -11.10
CA GLY A 265 -8.08 8.08 -12.43
C GLY A 265 -9.27 7.50 -13.20
N THR A 266 -10.18 6.83 -12.49
CA THR A 266 -11.39 6.21 -13.06
C THR A 266 -12.65 7.06 -12.90
N HIS A 267 -12.57 8.29 -12.39
CA HIS A 267 -13.69 9.17 -12.05
C HIS A 267 -14.70 8.54 -11.07
N SER A 268 -14.23 7.64 -10.23
CA SER A 268 -15.05 6.91 -9.25
C SER A 268 -14.84 7.37 -7.81
N ALA A 269 -13.77 8.13 -7.51
CA ALA A 269 -13.64 8.83 -6.25
C ALA A 269 -14.80 9.79 -6.04
N SER A 270 -15.43 9.75 -4.86
CA SER A 270 -16.69 10.45 -4.60
C SER A 270 -16.43 11.90 -4.19
N LEU A 271 -16.84 12.82 -5.04
CA LEU A 271 -16.58 14.25 -4.91
C LEU A 271 -17.85 15.04 -4.57
N THR A 272 -17.70 16.12 -3.83
CA THR A 272 -18.78 17.08 -3.55
C THR A 272 -19.06 17.99 -4.77
N THR A 273 -18.11 18.07 -5.73
CA THR A 273 -18.21 18.83 -6.98
C THR A 273 -17.94 17.92 -8.17
N ASP A 274 -18.29 18.37 -9.37
CA ASP A 274 -18.02 17.60 -10.60
C ASP A 274 -16.51 17.50 -10.86
N TYR A 275 -16.07 16.41 -11.51
CA TYR A 275 -14.73 16.31 -12.10
C TYR A 275 -14.52 17.40 -13.14
N ALA A 276 -13.32 17.99 -13.17
CA ALA A 276 -13.03 19.12 -14.06
C ALA A 276 -13.10 18.73 -15.54
N ASP A 277 -12.62 17.55 -15.88
CA ASP A 277 -12.60 17.00 -17.24
C ASP A 277 -13.89 16.24 -17.61
N MET A 278 -14.78 15.99 -16.64
CA MET A 278 -16.02 15.24 -16.86
C MET A 278 -17.23 15.88 -16.13
N PRO A 279 -17.76 17.02 -16.65
CA PRO A 279 -18.89 17.70 -16.03
C PRO A 279 -20.13 16.79 -15.86
N GLY A 280 -20.75 16.86 -14.69
CA GLY A 280 -21.90 16.03 -14.32
C GLY A 280 -21.51 14.69 -13.67
N VAL A 281 -20.23 14.36 -13.58
CA VAL A 281 -19.71 13.17 -12.92
C VAL A 281 -19.04 13.56 -11.59
N ARG A 282 -19.35 12.84 -10.52
CA ARG A 282 -18.84 13.08 -9.17
C ARG A 282 -18.32 11.82 -8.49
N GLY A 283 -18.26 10.69 -9.19
CA GLY A 283 -18.00 9.41 -8.55
C GLY A 283 -19.19 8.94 -7.68
N TYR A 284 -18.95 8.02 -6.78
CA TYR A 284 -19.99 7.45 -5.91
C TYR A 284 -19.40 6.72 -4.72
N ASN A 285 -20.18 6.63 -3.63
CA ASN A 285 -19.87 5.78 -2.49
C ASN A 285 -20.43 4.37 -2.71
N PHE A 286 -19.66 3.34 -2.37
CA PHE A 286 -20.11 1.94 -2.43
C PHE A 286 -21.10 1.60 -1.32
N PHE A 287 -21.07 2.32 -0.20
CA PHE A 287 -21.92 2.08 0.96
C PHE A 287 -22.90 3.22 1.20
N THR A 288 -24.06 2.89 1.71
CA THR A 288 -25.01 3.91 2.19
C THR A 288 -24.62 4.39 3.60
N ASP A 289 -24.99 5.63 3.95
CA ASP A 289 -24.73 6.20 5.29
C ASP A 289 -25.33 5.36 6.41
N GLY A 290 -26.50 4.75 6.17
CA GLY A 290 -27.15 3.88 7.15
C GLY A 290 -26.33 2.63 7.44
N TYR A 291 -25.77 2.02 6.40
CA TYR A 291 -24.88 0.87 6.53
C TYR A 291 -23.59 1.26 7.25
N MET A 292 -22.95 2.35 6.83
CA MET A 292 -21.73 2.85 7.46
C MET A 292 -21.87 3.07 8.96
N ARG A 293 -22.96 3.70 9.39
CA ARG A 293 -23.25 3.92 10.82
C ARG A 293 -23.39 2.60 11.59
N SER A 294 -24.11 1.62 11.03
CA SER A 294 -24.30 0.33 11.67
C SER A 294 -23.00 -0.46 11.77
N PHE A 295 -22.20 -0.48 10.68
CA PHE A 295 -20.91 -1.15 10.63
C PHE A 295 -19.92 -0.55 11.65
N VAL A 296 -19.79 0.79 11.69
CA VAL A 296 -18.90 1.47 12.63
C VAL A 296 -19.33 1.20 14.08
N GLU A 297 -20.63 1.21 14.38
CA GLU A 297 -21.13 0.88 15.72
C GLU A 297 -20.75 -0.55 16.12
N GLU A 298 -20.98 -1.53 15.23
CA GLU A 298 -20.68 -2.93 15.51
C GLU A 298 -19.17 -3.14 15.69
N CYS A 299 -18.32 -2.54 14.85
CA CYS A 299 -16.86 -2.57 15.03
C CYS A 299 -16.44 -1.98 16.38
N CYS A 300 -16.97 -0.81 16.72
CA CYS A 300 -16.69 -0.17 18.00
C CYS A 300 -17.14 -1.00 19.19
N GLU A 301 -18.25 -1.74 19.08
CA GLU A 301 -18.74 -2.67 20.12
C GLU A 301 -17.80 -3.84 20.35
N ASN A 302 -17.16 -4.29 19.30
CA ASN A 302 -16.20 -5.39 19.34
C ASN A 302 -14.74 -4.91 19.58
N GLY A 303 -14.51 -3.60 19.76
CA GLY A 303 -13.18 -3.06 20.05
C GLY A 303 -12.23 -3.09 18.86
N LEU A 304 -12.75 -3.15 17.62
CA LEU A 304 -11.96 -3.22 16.40
C LEU A 304 -11.54 -1.84 15.90
N GLN A 305 -10.27 -1.68 15.55
CA GLN A 305 -9.80 -0.57 14.74
C GLN A 305 -10.26 -0.78 13.30
N ILE A 306 -10.78 0.27 12.65
CA ILE A 306 -11.26 0.22 11.27
C ILE A 306 -10.29 1.02 10.39
N GLY A 307 -9.92 0.49 9.23
CA GLY A 307 -9.34 1.23 8.11
C GLY A 307 -10.39 1.43 7.02
N PHE A 308 -10.56 2.66 6.56
CA PHE A 308 -11.49 3.04 5.50
C PHE A 308 -10.72 3.59 4.33
N ASP A 309 -10.83 2.98 3.18
CA ASP A 309 -10.27 3.49 1.94
C ASP A 309 -11.20 4.57 1.38
N ALA A 310 -10.81 5.84 1.51
CA ALA A 310 -11.62 6.98 1.12
C ALA A 310 -10.76 8.11 0.55
N ILE A 311 -10.90 8.34 -0.75
CA ILE A 311 -10.10 9.25 -1.55
C ILE A 311 -10.79 10.61 -1.73
N GLY A 312 -12.03 10.59 -2.19
CA GLY A 312 -12.80 11.80 -2.46
C GLY A 312 -13.38 12.46 -1.21
N ASP A 313 -13.54 13.76 -1.28
CA ASP A 313 -14.05 14.55 -0.16
C ASP A 313 -15.48 14.15 0.28
N ALA A 314 -16.32 13.63 -0.61
CA ALA A 314 -17.65 13.14 -0.23
C ALA A 314 -17.59 11.75 0.46
N ALA A 315 -16.62 10.90 0.10
CA ALA A 315 -16.39 9.63 0.79
C ALA A 315 -15.87 9.87 2.21
N ILE A 316 -14.93 10.80 2.37
CA ILE A 316 -14.41 11.21 3.68
C ILE A 316 -15.52 11.75 4.58
N ASP A 317 -16.48 12.52 4.03
CA ASP A 317 -17.68 12.95 4.78
C ASP A 317 -18.45 11.74 5.33
N SER A 318 -18.72 10.74 4.51
CA SER A 318 -19.47 9.53 4.92
C SER A 318 -18.77 8.79 6.06
N VAL A 319 -17.46 8.63 6.00
CA VAL A 319 -16.64 8.02 7.06
C VAL A 319 -16.72 8.82 8.36
N LEU A 320 -16.44 10.13 8.27
CA LEU A 320 -16.41 11.00 9.44
C LEU A 320 -17.79 11.15 10.08
N ASP A 321 -18.87 11.15 9.30
CA ASP A 321 -20.24 11.18 9.80
C ASP A 321 -20.63 9.90 10.54
N ALA A 322 -20.18 8.75 10.05
CA ALA A 322 -20.39 7.46 10.72
C ALA A 322 -19.60 7.39 12.05
N LEU A 323 -18.35 7.84 12.07
CA LEU A 323 -17.53 7.91 13.28
C LEU A 323 -18.12 8.91 14.31
N GLU A 324 -18.58 10.08 13.85
CA GLU A 324 -19.23 11.06 14.73
C GLU A 324 -20.54 10.52 15.31
N TYR A 325 -21.29 9.74 14.54
CA TYR A 325 -22.48 9.07 15.04
C TYR A 325 -22.15 8.09 16.17
N ALA A 326 -21.13 7.26 16.02
CA ALA A 326 -20.64 6.34 17.04
C ALA A 326 -20.11 7.11 18.27
N ALA A 327 -19.42 8.25 18.05
CA ALA A 327 -18.84 9.09 19.09
C ALA A 327 -19.90 9.68 20.06
N ARG A 328 -21.17 9.75 19.67
CA ARG A 328 -22.27 10.15 20.56
C ARG A 328 -22.56 9.13 21.66
N LYS A 329 -22.16 7.86 21.45
CA LYS A 329 -22.42 6.75 22.35
C LYS A 329 -21.18 6.32 23.14
N ARG A 330 -19.98 6.52 22.58
CA ARG A 330 -18.71 6.08 23.18
C ARG A 330 -17.53 6.96 22.74
N ASN A 331 -16.44 6.96 23.50
CA ASN A 331 -15.20 7.62 23.08
C ASN A 331 -14.50 6.78 22.00
N VAL A 332 -14.50 7.24 20.76
CA VAL A 332 -13.85 6.55 19.62
C VAL A 332 -12.36 6.90 19.47
N ARG A 333 -11.88 8.01 20.09
CA ARG A 333 -10.49 8.48 19.94
C ARG A 333 -9.42 7.42 20.26
N PRO A 334 -9.54 6.63 21.35
CA PRO A 334 -8.54 5.62 21.67
C PRO A 334 -8.48 4.47 20.66
N MET A 335 -9.48 4.33 19.79
CA MET A 335 -9.53 3.27 18.78
C MET A 335 -8.67 3.58 17.56
N ARG A 336 -8.25 4.87 17.39
CA ARG A 336 -7.38 5.31 16.30
C ARG A 336 -7.85 4.77 14.95
N HIS A 337 -9.17 4.89 14.66
CA HIS A 337 -9.70 4.51 13.34
C HIS A 337 -8.94 5.26 12.26
N ARG A 338 -8.77 4.62 11.11
CA ARG A 338 -7.94 5.15 10.05
C ARG A 338 -8.78 5.52 8.84
N ILE A 339 -8.34 6.54 8.12
CA ILE A 339 -8.72 6.78 6.73
C ILE A 339 -7.46 6.58 5.91
N GLU A 340 -7.52 5.63 5.00
CA GLU A 340 -6.50 5.35 4.01
C GLU A 340 -6.66 6.35 2.86
N HIS A 341 -5.57 6.80 2.28
CA HIS A 341 -5.46 7.80 1.23
C HIS A 341 -5.84 9.21 1.68
N ALA A 342 -7.10 9.48 1.97
CA ALA A 342 -7.61 10.81 2.37
C ALA A 342 -7.13 11.95 1.44
N GLU A 343 -6.93 11.64 0.13
CA GLU A 343 -6.22 12.50 -0.81
C GLU A 343 -6.82 13.89 -0.95
N LEU A 344 -8.16 14.02 -0.90
CA LEU A 344 -8.85 15.30 -1.06
C LEU A 344 -9.59 15.74 0.21
N ILE A 345 -8.96 15.58 1.37
CA ILE A 345 -9.54 15.99 2.64
C ILE A 345 -9.67 17.52 2.76
N ARG A 346 -10.85 18.03 3.15
CA ARG A 346 -11.12 19.45 3.34
C ARG A 346 -10.79 19.91 4.78
N ILE A 347 -10.66 21.22 4.99
CA ILE A 347 -10.34 21.81 6.31
C ILE A 347 -11.39 21.43 7.38
N ASP A 348 -12.68 21.54 7.05
CA ASP A 348 -13.76 21.17 7.98
C ASP A 348 -13.73 19.68 8.36
N GLN A 349 -13.29 18.83 7.43
CA GLN A 349 -13.08 17.40 7.67
C GLN A 349 -11.82 17.16 8.53
N MET A 350 -10.73 17.93 8.33
CA MET A 350 -9.54 17.87 9.19
C MET A 350 -9.89 18.21 10.64
N GLU A 351 -10.65 19.29 10.87
CA GLU A 351 -11.12 19.65 12.20
C GLU A 351 -11.95 18.52 12.86
N LYS A 352 -12.78 17.86 12.07
CA LYS A 352 -13.61 16.73 12.53
C LYS A 352 -12.77 15.49 12.80
N ALA A 353 -11.85 15.13 11.92
CA ALA A 353 -10.92 14.01 12.07
C ALA A 353 -10.04 14.18 13.33
N ALA A 354 -9.47 15.37 13.53
CA ALA A 354 -8.67 15.69 14.71
C ALA A 354 -9.50 15.53 16.01
N ARG A 355 -10.74 16.01 16.03
CA ARG A 355 -11.64 15.86 17.17
C ARG A 355 -11.97 14.40 17.46
N LEU A 356 -12.14 13.57 16.43
CA LEU A 356 -12.46 12.15 16.53
C LEU A 356 -11.24 11.27 16.82
N GLY A 357 -10.02 11.81 16.69
CA GLY A 357 -8.78 11.07 16.88
C GLY A 357 -8.50 10.09 15.75
N VAL A 358 -8.92 10.43 14.54
CA VAL A 358 -8.65 9.66 13.31
C VAL A 358 -7.17 9.79 12.96
N VAL A 359 -6.57 8.70 12.49
CA VAL A 359 -5.23 8.66 11.89
C VAL A 359 -5.39 8.63 10.38
N LEU A 360 -4.60 9.40 9.66
CA LEU A 360 -4.59 9.34 8.19
C LEU A 360 -3.38 8.51 7.73
N CYS A 361 -3.64 7.48 6.94
CA CYS A 361 -2.61 6.68 6.31
C CYS A 361 -2.53 7.08 4.84
N MET A 362 -1.47 7.80 4.48
CA MET A 362 -1.37 8.47 3.19
C MET A 362 -0.21 7.90 2.37
N GLN A 363 -0.26 8.12 1.06
CA GLN A 363 0.73 7.64 0.10
C GLN A 363 1.46 8.81 -0.55
N PRO A 364 2.56 9.32 0.05
CA PRO A 364 3.27 10.46 -0.53
C PRO A 364 3.81 10.20 -1.94
N GLY A 365 4.10 8.94 -2.28
CA GLY A 365 4.51 8.54 -3.62
C GLY A 365 3.51 8.86 -4.73
N TYR A 366 2.22 9.02 -4.39
CA TYR A 366 1.18 9.41 -5.35
C TYR A 366 1.41 10.80 -5.93
N GLU A 367 1.93 11.74 -5.12
CA GLU A 367 2.24 13.09 -5.60
C GLU A 367 3.35 13.09 -6.66
N ALA A 368 4.40 12.30 -6.46
CA ALA A 368 5.45 12.16 -7.47
C ALA A 368 4.91 11.56 -8.77
N ARG A 369 3.89 10.70 -8.68
CA ARG A 369 3.34 9.96 -9.82
C ARG A 369 2.23 10.71 -10.55
N TRP A 370 1.39 11.46 -9.85
CA TRP A 370 0.18 12.07 -10.40
C TRP A 370 -0.04 13.53 -10.05
N GLY A 371 0.63 14.05 -9.01
CA GLY A 371 0.43 15.40 -8.48
C GLY A 371 1.27 16.49 -9.13
N PHE A 372 2.11 16.17 -10.12
CA PHE A 372 2.92 17.17 -10.82
C PHE A 372 2.06 18.04 -11.75
N PRO A 373 2.49 19.28 -12.07
CA PRO A 373 1.77 20.15 -12.99
C PRO A 373 1.54 19.49 -14.35
N GLY A 374 0.29 19.46 -14.82
CA GLY A 374 -0.13 18.72 -16.02
C GLY A 374 -0.37 17.23 -15.76
N GLY A 375 -0.23 16.75 -14.54
CA GLY A 375 -0.50 15.38 -14.16
C GLY A 375 -1.98 15.05 -14.03
N MET A 376 -2.27 13.78 -13.68
CA MET A 376 -3.64 13.27 -13.61
C MET A 376 -4.51 14.04 -12.60
N TYR A 377 -3.95 14.43 -11.45
CA TYR A 377 -4.72 15.21 -10.46
C TYR A 377 -5.20 16.55 -11.00
N GLU A 378 -4.34 17.28 -11.72
CA GLU A 378 -4.76 18.55 -12.34
C GLU A 378 -5.81 18.33 -13.44
N GLU A 379 -5.66 17.28 -14.26
CA GLU A 379 -6.64 16.92 -15.28
C GLU A 379 -8.01 16.62 -14.68
N ARG A 380 -8.06 15.82 -13.62
CA ARG A 380 -9.31 15.37 -12.98
C ARG A 380 -9.96 16.41 -12.09
N LEU A 381 -9.16 17.18 -11.35
CA LEU A 381 -9.65 18.07 -10.30
C LEU A 381 -9.58 19.56 -10.67
N GLY A 382 -8.90 19.91 -11.77
CA GLY A 382 -8.71 21.30 -12.20
C GLY A 382 -7.98 22.11 -11.12
N ALA A 383 -8.51 23.26 -10.75
CA ALA A 383 -7.92 24.13 -9.74
C ALA A 383 -7.81 23.49 -8.35
N ARG A 384 -8.58 22.43 -8.08
CA ARG A 384 -8.54 21.73 -6.79
C ARG A 384 -7.37 20.77 -6.65
N TYR A 385 -6.57 20.54 -7.70
CA TYR A 385 -5.42 19.64 -7.58
C TYR A 385 -4.42 20.11 -6.51
N GLY A 386 -4.32 21.41 -6.25
CA GLY A 386 -3.52 21.95 -5.16
C GLY A 386 -4.08 21.65 -3.75
N GLU A 387 -5.26 21.02 -3.68
CA GLU A 387 -5.87 20.57 -2.43
C GLU A 387 -5.60 19.09 -2.15
N THR A 388 -4.92 18.36 -3.03
CA THR A 388 -4.56 16.96 -2.79
C THR A 388 -3.40 16.87 -1.80
N ASN A 389 -3.44 15.83 -0.97
CA ASN A 389 -2.37 15.43 -0.05
C ASN A 389 -1.75 16.61 0.73
N ARG A 390 -2.59 17.44 1.37
CA ARG A 390 -2.19 18.64 2.11
C ARG A 390 -1.51 18.29 3.43
N PHE A 391 -0.36 17.59 3.37
CA PHE A 391 0.35 17.06 4.54
C PHE A 391 0.60 18.14 5.59
N ARG A 392 1.08 19.33 5.19
CA ARG A 392 1.37 20.42 6.14
C ARG A 392 0.13 20.84 6.90
N GLU A 393 -0.97 21.09 6.19
CA GLU A 393 -2.22 21.55 6.80
C GLU A 393 -2.84 20.48 7.71
N ILE A 394 -2.75 19.21 7.33
CA ILE A 394 -3.20 18.08 8.15
C ILE A 394 -2.41 18.02 9.47
N LEU A 395 -1.07 18.14 9.41
CA LEU A 395 -0.23 18.16 10.62
C LEU A 395 -0.52 19.38 11.50
N ASP A 396 -0.76 20.56 10.91
CA ASP A 396 -1.11 21.79 11.63
C ASP A 396 -2.44 21.68 12.38
N HIS A 397 -3.36 20.81 11.92
CA HIS A 397 -4.58 20.46 12.64
C HIS A 397 -4.37 19.39 13.74
N GLY A 398 -3.13 18.94 13.96
CA GLY A 398 -2.76 17.97 15.00
C GLY A 398 -3.24 16.54 14.70
N ILE A 399 -3.43 16.21 13.42
CA ILE A 399 -3.77 14.86 12.97
C ILE A 399 -2.48 14.08 12.76
N THR A 400 -2.42 12.85 13.27
CA THR A 400 -1.30 11.95 12.98
C THR A 400 -1.43 11.43 11.56
N ILE A 401 -0.34 11.58 10.78
CA ILE A 401 -0.18 10.97 9.46
C ILE A 401 0.83 9.83 9.57
N CYS A 402 0.51 8.66 9.05
CA CYS A 402 1.46 7.59 8.75
C CYS A 402 1.55 7.35 7.25
N GLY A 403 2.68 6.81 6.77
CA GLY A 403 2.94 6.57 5.36
C GLY A 403 2.80 5.10 4.98
N GLY A 404 2.34 4.85 3.76
CA GLY A 404 2.30 3.53 3.13
C GLY A 404 2.63 3.62 1.64
N SER A 405 3.05 2.52 1.04
CA SER A 405 3.34 2.46 -0.39
C SER A 405 2.09 2.16 -1.22
N ASP A 406 1.15 1.42 -0.65
CA ASP A 406 0.05 0.81 -1.40
C ASP A 406 0.58 -0.01 -2.59
N HIS A 407 1.67 -0.78 -2.32
CA HIS A 407 2.27 -1.61 -3.36
C HIS A 407 1.25 -2.72 -3.79
N SER A 408 1.01 -2.87 -5.03
CA SER A 408 1.77 -2.59 -6.27
C SER A 408 1.44 -1.24 -6.96
N VAL A 409 0.69 -0.35 -6.32
CA VAL A 409 0.34 0.96 -6.94
C VAL A 409 1.56 1.89 -6.99
N CYS A 410 2.33 1.98 -5.91
CA CYS A 410 3.60 2.70 -5.86
C CYS A 410 4.79 1.78 -5.55
N GLU A 411 5.99 2.32 -5.69
CA GLU A 411 7.24 1.66 -5.38
C GLU A 411 7.35 1.36 -3.88
N ILE A 412 8.02 0.23 -3.57
CA ILE A 412 8.35 -0.15 -2.20
C ILE A 412 9.58 0.66 -1.76
N SER A 413 9.48 1.96 -1.64
CA SER A 413 10.62 2.77 -1.20
C SER A 413 10.17 3.89 -0.26
N PRO A 414 10.32 3.70 1.07
CA PRO A 414 10.05 4.75 2.03
C PRO A 414 10.87 6.02 1.75
N MET A 415 12.11 5.91 1.28
CA MET A 415 12.94 7.09 0.98
C MET A 415 12.42 7.90 -0.20
N VAL A 416 11.89 7.25 -1.25
CA VAL A 416 11.21 7.93 -2.37
C VAL A 416 9.94 8.62 -1.89
N ALA A 417 9.14 7.95 -1.07
CA ALA A 417 7.92 8.52 -0.52
C ALA A 417 8.21 9.70 0.45
N ILE A 418 9.23 9.59 1.31
CA ILE A 418 9.72 10.67 2.17
C ILE A 418 10.17 11.86 1.32
N SER A 419 10.94 11.60 0.25
CA SER A 419 11.34 12.64 -0.69
C SER A 419 10.14 13.35 -1.32
N SER A 420 9.10 12.59 -1.70
CA SER A 420 7.87 13.14 -2.29
C SER A 420 7.09 14.03 -1.32
N ALA A 421 7.04 13.68 -0.03
CA ALA A 421 6.40 14.50 1.00
C ALA A 421 7.14 15.81 1.28
N VAL A 422 8.49 15.76 1.23
CA VAL A 422 9.37 16.92 1.45
C VAL A 422 9.37 17.85 0.23
N ASN A 423 9.36 17.26 -0.97
CA ASN A 423 9.41 17.98 -2.25
C ASN A 423 8.04 18.01 -2.94
N HIS A 424 6.96 18.19 -2.18
CA HIS A 424 5.60 18.20 -2.73
C HIS A 424 5.49 19.19 -3.90
N PRO A 425 4.83 18.83 -5.03
CA PRO A 425 4.68 19.73 -6.19
C PRO A 425 4.00 21.06 -5.87
N VAL A 426 3.14 21.08 -4.84
CA VAL A 426 2.57 22.29 -4.24
C VAL A 426 3.36 22.59 -2.96
N PRO A 427 4.29 23.58 -2.95
CA PRO A 427 5.23 23.79 -1.85
C PRO A 427 4.59 24.02 -0.47
N GLU A 428 3.37 24.59 -0.46
CA GLU A 428 2.61 24.85 0.78
C GLU A 428 2.18 23.55 1.47
N ASN A 429 2.10 22.44 0.74
CA ASN A 429 1.75 21.11 1.26
C ASN A 429 2.97 20.33 1.75
N SER A 430 4.19 20.78 1.43
CA SER A 430 5.44 20.13 1.85
C SER A 430 5.57 20.08 3.37
N ILE A 431 6.20 19.02 3.85
CA ILE A 431 6.53 18.85 5.26
C ILE A 431 8.05 18.75 5.45
N THR A 432 8.52 18.90 6.67
CA THR A 432 9.94 18.76 6.96
C THR A 432 10.39 17.30 6.83
N ARG A 433 11.67 17.10 6.58
CA ARG A 433 12.30 15.76 6.53
C ARG A 433 12.01 14.94 7.79
N GLN A 434 12.08 15.59 8.96
CA GLN A 434 11.78 14.94 10.23
C GLN A 434 10.33 14.43 10.29
N GLU A 435 9.37 15.26 9.91
CA GLU A 435 7.95 14.88 9.88
C GLU A 435 7.70 13.75 8.88
N ALA A 436 8.36 13.79 7.72
CA ALA A 436 8.25 12.74 6.71
C ALA A 436 8.86 11.41 7.19
N LEU A 437 10.01 11.43 7.90
CA LEU A 437 10.58 10.25 8.54
C LEU A 437 9.66 9.69 9.64
N GLU A 438 9.02 10.55 10.42
CA GLU A 438 8.08 10.13 11.47
C GLU A 438 6.87 9.39 10.88
N MET A 439 6.42 9.70 9.66
CA MET A 439 5.34 8.96 8.98
C MET A 439 5.65 7.48 8.83
N TYR A 440 6.89 7.13 8.53
CA TYR A 440 7.36 5.76 8.30
C TYR A 440 8.03 5.11 9.52
N THR A 441 8.01 5.78 10.66
CA THR A 441 8.62 5.29 11.91
C THR A 441 7.64 5.40 13.08
N ILE A 442 7.77 6.39 13.94
CA ILE A 442 6.99 6.50 15.19
C ILE A 442 5.49 6.72 14.95
N ASN A 443 5.09 7.48 13.93
CA ASN A 443 3.69 7.67 13.60
C ASN A 443 3.09 6.39 13.00
N GLY A 444 3.90 5.66 12.19
CA GLY A 444 3.53 4.34 11.71
C GLY A 444 3.28 3.36 12.85
N ALA A 445 4.18 3.33 13.82
CA ALA A 445 4.00 2.52 15.03
C ALA A 445 2.76 2.95 15.82
N TYR A 446 2.53 4.25 15.99
CA TYR A 446 1.35 4.79 16.68
C TYR A 446 0.05 4.36 15.99
N ALA A 447 0.00 4.38 14.66
CA ALA A 447 -1.16 3.97 13.89
C ALA A 447 -1.55 2.49 14.13
N LEU A 448 -0.59 1.67 14.54
CA LEU A 448 -0.70 0.23 14.75
C LEU A 448 -0.70 -0.17 16.24
N PHE A 449 -0.65 0.79 17.17
CA PHE A 449 -0.50 0.57 18.62
C PHE A 449 0.81 -0.11 19.02
N LEU A 450 1.89 0.14 18.27
CA LEU A 450 3.21 -0.43 18.49
C LEU A 450 4.24 0.58 18.97
N GLU A 451 3.85 1.81 19.26
CA GLU A 451 4.76 2.91 19.61
C GLU A 451 5.58 2.67 20.89
N GLU A 452 5.11 1.83 21.80
CA GLU A 452 5.86 1.43 22.99
C GLU A 452 6.90 0.34 22.67
N GLU A 453 6.74 -0.39 21.58
CA GLU A 453 7.58 -1.53 21.21
C GLU A 453 8.61 -1.20 20.14
N ARG A 454 8.27 -0.30 19.18
CA ARG A 454 9.08 0.01 17.99
C ARG A 454 8.84 1.42 17.44
N GLY A 455 9.41 1.75 16.29
CA GLY A 455 9.22 3.05 15.62
C GLY A 455 10.12 4.17 16.14
N SER A 456 10.96 3.91 17.14
CA SER A 456 12.02 4.83 17.58
C SER A 456 13.16 4.06 18.22
N ILE A 457 14.37 4.64 18.18
CA ILE A 457 15.56 4.09 18.82
C ILE A 457 15.54 4.52 20.30
N ALA A 458 15.09 3.61 21.17
CA ALA A 458 14.99 3.83 22.61
C ALA A 458 15.26 2.53 23.39
N GLU A 459 15.83 2.66 24.59
CA GLU A 459 16.11 1.50 25.47
C GLU A 459 14.80 0.72 25.76
N GLY A 460 14.84 -0.60 25.63
CA GLY A 460 13.72 -1.53 25.84
C GLY A 460 12.86 -1.79 24.60
N LYS A 461 13.00 -1.01 23.54
CA LYS A 461 12.29 -1.24 22.27
C LYS A 461 12.95 -2.34 21.44
N ALA A 462 12.22 -2.84 20.47
CA ALA A 462 12.72 -3.85 19.53
C ALA A 462 13.98 -3.35 18.79
N ALA A 463 14.92 -4.26 18.60
CA ALA A 463 16.13 -3.99 17.83
C ALA A 463 15.86 -4.05 16.32
N ASP A 464 14.92 -3.22 15.86
CA ASP A 464 14.56 -3.02 14.46
C ASP A 464 15.22 -1.72 13.98
N LEU A 465 16.33 -1.82 13.24
CA LEU A 465 17.16 -0.70 12.84
C LEU A 465 17.55 -0.80 11.37
N ILE A 466 17.80 0.36 10.76
CA ILE A 466 18.42 0.45 9.45
C ILE A 466 19.64 1.36 9.50
N ILE A 467 20.65 1.05 8.69
CA ILE A 467 21.78 1.92 8.41
C ILE A 467 21.65 2.38 6.97
N LEU A 468 21.66 3.68 6.75
CA LEU A 468 21.62 4.26 5.41
C LEU A 468 23.01 4.27 4.78
N ASP A 469 23.11 4.51 3.48
CA ASP A 469 24.40 4.59 2.76
C ASP A 469 25.15 5.91 3.00
N ARG A 470 24.52 6.87 3.66
CA ARG A 470 25.09 8.21 3.90
C ARG A 470 24.46 8.93 5.10
N ASN A 471 25.09 10.02 5.50
CA ASN A 471 24.57 10.91 6.53
C ASN A 471 23.46 11.80 5.96
N LEU A 472 22.22 11.67 6.47
CA LEU A 472 21.08 12.48 6.03
C LEU A 472 21.27 13.97 6.24
N ASP A 473 22.05 14.41 7.24
CA ASP A 473 22.31 15.82 7.45
C ASP A 473 23.14 16.47 6.32
N GLU A 474 23.81 15.65 5.51
CA GLU A 474 24.64 16.07 4.37
C GLU A 474 23.93 15.93 3.01
N VAL A 475 22.72 15.34 3.00
CA VAL A 475 21.91 15.12 1.79
C VAL A 475 20.99 16.31 1.56
N SER A 476 20.90 16.83 0.33
CA SER A 476 19.89 17.83 -0.02
C SER A 476 18.50 17.20 -0.06
N ASP A 477 17.44 18.01 0.11
CA ASP A 477 16.06 17.49 0.02
C ASP A 477 15.76 16.91 -1.37
N SER A 478 16.36 17.46 -2.44
CA SER A 478 16.22 16.95 -3.81
C SER A 478 16.82 15.56 -4.01
N ASP A 479 17.81 15.19 -3.21
CA ASP A 479 18.57 13.93 -3.37
C ASP A 479 18.09 12.83 -2.40
N LEU A 480 17.05 13.09 -1.60
CA LEU A 480 16.53 12.13 -0.62
C LEU A 480 16.08 10.80 -1.26
N ALA A 481 15.52 10.85 -2.47
CA ALA A 481 15.09 9.66 -3.18
C ALA A 481 16.25 8.74 -3.61
N GLU A 482 17.49 9.26 -3.64
CA GLU A 482 18.67 8.48 -4.03
C GLU A 482 19.34 7.76 -2.84
N VAL A 483 18.91 8.08 -1.60
CA VAL A 483 19.43 7.44 -0.39
C VAL A 483 19.02 5.97 -0.36
N LYS A 484 19.99 5.11 -0.07
CA LYS A 484 19.79 3.65 -0.02
C LYS A 484 19.99 3.13 1.39
N VAL A 485 19.45 1.96 1.64
CA VAL A 485 19.67 1.22 2.88
C VAL A 485 20.86 0.27 2.68
N ASP A 486 21.86 0.38 3.54
CA ASP A 486 23.04 -0.49 3.54
C ASP A 486 22.82 -1.73 4.39
N LEU A 487 22.07 -1.58 5.50
CA LEU A 487 21.84 -2.67 6.43
C LEU A 487 20.45 -2.59 7.02
N THR A 488 19.77 -3.72 7.11
CA THR A 488 18.51 -3.85 7.85
C THR A 488 18.63 -4.89 8.94
N ILE A 489 18.33 -4.47 10.16
CA ILE A 489 18.33 -5.33 11.37
C ILE A 489 16.88 -5.47 11.82
N LYS A 490 16.47 -6.70 12.06
CA LYS A 490 15.16 -7.05 12.59
C LYS A 490 15.30 -7.93 13.82
N ASN A 491 14.74 -7.48 14.95
CA ASN A 491 14.85 -8.18 16.23
C ASN A 491 16.32 -8.53 16.58
N GLY A 492 17.27 -7.61 16.28
CA GLY A 492 18.70 -7.81 16.55
C GLY A 492 19.44 -8.65 15.51
N GLU A 493 18.77 -9.25 14.55
CA GLU A 493 19.38 -10.05 13.48
C GLU A 493 19.49 -9.23 12.18
N ILE A 494 20.63 -9.35 11.48
CA ILE A 494 20.82 -8.75 10.16
C ILE A 494 20.04 -9.58 9.16
N ILE A 495 19.02 -8.97 8.56
CA ILE A 495 18.17 -9.60 7.53
C ILE A 495 18.50 -9.11 6.12
N TYR A 496 19.23 -8.02 6.00
CA TYR A 496 19.73 -7.48 4.73
C TYR A 496 21.05 -6.73 4.96
N GLU A 497 21.99 -6.94 4.05
CA GLU A 497 23.27 -6.21 3.96
C GLU A 497 23.56 -5.96 2.48
N ARG A 498 23.65 -4.68 2.08
CA ARG A 498 23.93 -4.31 0.68
C ARG A 498 25.34 -4.75 0.31
N THR A 499 25.43 -5.52 -0.74
CA THR A 499 26.72 -5.87 -1.35
C THR A 499 26.97 -4.99 -2.57
N ASP A 500 28.22 -4.57 -2.81
CA ASP A 500 28.61 -3.69 -3.94
C ASP A 500 28.28 -4.27 -5.35
N ALA A 501 27.42 -5.27 -5.43
CA ALA A 501 27.14 -6.05 -6.65
C ALA A 501 25.66 -5.98 -7.10
N CYS A 502 24.93 -4.89 -6.79
CA CYS A 502 23.60 -4.66 -7.37
C CYS A 502 23.55 -3.31 -8.08
#